data_f484be5a97593c768a51c09fd7379397
#
_entry.id   f484be5a97593c768a51c09fd7379397
#
_cell.length_a   1.000
_cell.length_b   1.000
_cell.length_c   1.000
_cell.angle_alpha   90.00
_cell.angle_beta   90.00
_cell.angle_gamma   90.00
#
_symmetry.space_group_name_H-M   'P 1'
#
loop_
_entity.id
_entity.type
_entity.pdbx_description
1 polymer ?
#
loop_
_entity_poly.entity_id
_entity_poly.type
_entity_poly.pdbx_seq_one_letter_code
_entity_poly.pdbx_strand_id
1 'polypeptide(L)'
;MAAARLIIANRTLRIGRPTEMNDPFDAYIDDLFDGQLKDRYNEAAVTLVDMLSRDPAEFAKRIGVPVKEAIAASASMNAGTVAQREELLALLTSSVVEDTYPQLKAERDALEIEKATLVAQFRNSGIFCATRSNSNLLMWSHYADAHRGVVFGFQPDAARDSFLCLLESVTYSDVRPSFYKPFDPLVGDMPAPTSEAMRAFTRSLTVVKSTQWAYEEELRVVIPSYVPEGQPDVFIPYHATELAELYLGLRVGAGDRDGLVASARALNKDVAIFQARMTPGAYALSFERIR
;
A
#
# COMPACT_ATOMS: atom_id res chain seq x y z
N MET A 1 -3.63 -27.13 -7.03
CA MET A 1 -2.85 -28.21 -6.33
C MET A 1 -1.35 -28.16 -6.59
N ALA A 2 -0.85 -27.84 -7.80
CA ALA A 2 0.60 -27.73 -8.05
C ALA A 2 1.32 -26.73 -7.12
N ALA A 3 0.77 -25.53 -6.95
CA ALA A 3 1.34 -24.53 -6.03
C ALA A 3 1.44 -25.03 -4.58
N ALA A 4 0.42 -25.74 -4.08
CA ALA A 4 0.45 -26.30 -2.73
C ALA A 4 1.58 -27.31 -2.53
N ARG A 5 1.85 -28.15 -3.51
CA ARG A 5 2.97 -29.09 -3.50
C ARG A 5 4.32 -28.38 -3.49
N LEU A 6 4.47 -27.29 -4.27
CA LEU A 6 5.69 -26.49 -4.31
C LEU A 6 5.94 -25.76 -2.99
N ILE A 7 4.89 -25.22 -2.36
CA ILE A 7 4.99 -24.58 -1.04
C ILE A 7 5.60 -25.53 -0.01
N ILE A 8 5.11 -26.79 0.04
CA ILE A 8 5.63 -27.79 0.97
C ILE A 8 7.04 -28.23 0.57
N ALA A 9 7.27 -28.57 -0.69
CA ALA A 9 8.53 -29.13 -1.18
C ALA A 9 9.70 -28.15 -1.05
N ASN A 10 9.47 -26.89 -1.43
CA ASN A 10 10.50 -25.86 -1.44
C ASN A 10 10.58 -25.10 -0.11
N ARG A 11 9.57 -25.20 0.73
CA ARG A 11 9.43 -24.41 1.98
C ARG A 11 9.51 -22.91 1.71
N THR A 12 8.80 -22.45 0.68
CA THR A 12 8.81 -21.04 0.30
C THR A 12 7.40 -20.53 0.07
N LEU A 13 7.20 -19.24 0.34
CA LEU A 13 5.97 -18.51 0.07
C LEU A 13 6.26 -17.45 -0.98
N ARG A 14 5.37 -17.34 -1.96
CA ARG A 14 5.48 -16.33 -3.03
C ARG A 14 5.15 -14.95 -2.48
N ILE A 15 5.99 -13.99 -2.83
CA ILE A 15 5.73 -12.58 -2.63
C ILE A 15 5.14 -12.01 -3.91
N GLY A 16 3.92 -11.51 -3.85
CA GLY A 16 3.22 -10.87 -4.97
C GLY A 16 3.64 -9.42 -5.16
N ARG A 17 3.29 -8.84 -6.30
CA ARG A 17 3.47 -7.41 -6.60
C ARG A 17 2.17 -6.65 -6.33
N PRO A 18 2.24 -5.35 -6.00
CA PRO A 18 1.05 -4.50 -5.92
C PRO A 18 0.18 -4.57 -7.17
N THR A 19 0.80 -4.61 -8.35
CA THR A 19 0.13 -4.69 -9.66
C THR A 19 -0.59 -6.02 -9.94
N GLU A 20 -0.37 -7.03 -9.10
CA GLU A 20 -0.99 -8.37 -9.23
C GLU A 20 -2.14 -8.58 -8.24
N MET A 21 -2.48 -7.56 -7.44
CA MET A 21 -3.60 -7.64 -6.50
C MET A 21 -4.93 -7.79 -7.26
N ASN A 22 -5.85 -8.57 -6.69
CA ASN A 22 -7.16 -8.85 -7.31
C ASN A 22 -8.12 -7.65 -7.28
N ASP A 23 -7.94 -6.74 -6.35
CA ASP A 23 -8.67 -5.48 -6.28
C ASP A 23 -7.86 -4.39 -7.00
N PRO A 24 -8.39 -3.77 -8.07
CA PRO A 24 -7.69 -2.72 -8.80
C PRO A 24 -7.45 -1.45 -7.98
N PHE A 25 -8.15 -1.29 -6.86
CA PHE A 25 -7.95 -0.17 -5.94
C PHE A 25 -6.97 -0.49 -4.80
N ASP A 26 -6.65 -1.78 -4.64
CA ASP A 26 -5.73 -2.22 -3.60
C ASP A 26 -4.29 -1.91 -4.02
N ALA A 27 -3.55 -1.29 -3.11
CA ALA A 27 -2.17 -0.89 -3.38
C ALA A 27 -1.98 -0.04 -4.67
N TYR A 28 -3.05 0.61 -5.17
CA TYR A 28 -2.99 1.50 -6.32
C TYR A 28 -2.75 2.93 -5.87
N ILE A 29 -1.67 3.55 -6.34
CA ILE A 29 -1.23 4.87 -5.88
C ILE A 29 -1.19 5.94 -6.95
N ASP A 30 -1.34 5.59 -8.22
CA ASP A 30 -1.14 6.53 -9.32
C ASP A 30 -2.09 7.72 -9.26
N ASP A 31 -3.36 7.51 -8.91
CA ASP A 31 -4.37 8.56 -8.79
C ASP A 31 -4.37 9.30 -7.44
N LEU A 32 -3.63 8.80 -6.44
CA LEU A 32 -3.52 9.49 -5.15
C LEU A 32 -2.78 10.84 -5.27
N PHE A 33 -2.05 11.03 -6.36
CA PHE A 33 -1.29 12.23 -6.64
C PHE A 33 -2.03 13.20 -7.57
N ASP A 34 -2.75 12.72 -8.61
CA ASP A 34 -3.19 13.56 -9.72
C ASP A 34 -4.28 14.57 -9.34
N GLY A 35 -5.36 14.15 -8.69
CA GLY A 35 -6.41 15.07 -8.25
C GLY A 35 -5.97 15.98 -7.11
N GLN A 36 -5.13 15.46 -6.22
CA GLN A 36 -4.66 16.18 -5.04
C GLN A 36 -3.55 17.18 -5.37
N LEU A 37 -2.71 16.93 -6.39
CA LEU A 37 -1.68 17.87 -6.80
C LEU A 37 -2.30 19.19 -7.25
N LYS A 38 -3.34 19.15 -8.08
CA LYS A 38 -4.05 20.35 -8.55
C LYS A 38 -4.68 21.13 -7.40
N ASP A 39 -5.31 20.43 -6.46
CA ASP A 39 -5.89 21.07 -5.28
C ASP A 39 -4.82 21.71 -4.40
N ARG A 40 -3.68 21.05 -4.25
CA ARG A 40 -2.53 21.57 -3.51
C ARG A 40 -1.88 22.79 -4.17
N TYR A 41 -1.76 22.80 -5.49
CA TYR A 41 -1.31 24.02 -6.21
C TYR A 41 -2.26 25.19 -5.97
N ASN A 42 -3.57 24.96 -5.95
CA ASN A 42 -4.54 25.99 -5.64
C ASN A 42 -4.40 26.48 -4.17
N GLU A 43 -4.28 25.57 -3.22
CA GLU A 43 -4.05 25.91 -1.79
C GLU A 43 -2.73 26.67 -1.59
N ALA A 44 -1.68 26.26 -2.31
CA ALA A 44 -0.40 26.94 -2.30
C ALA A 44 -0.47 28.35 -2.86
N ALA A 45 -1.15 28.51 -3.99
CA ALA A 45 -1.36 29.82 -4.58
C ALA A 45 -2.13 30.76 -3.60
N VAL A 46 -3.17 30.24 -2.94
CA VAL A 46 -3.91 30.98 -1.89
C VAL A 46 -2.97 31.34 -0.74
N THR A 47 -2.14 30.41 -0.26
CA THR A 47 -1.19 30.64 0.83
C THR A 47 -0.15 31.69 0.45
N LEU A 48 0.37 31.64 -0.77
CA LEU A 48 1.33 32.63 -1.29
C LEU A 48 0.70 34.02 -1.43
N VAL A 49 -0.54 34.11 -1.89
CA VAL A 49 -1.28 35.38 -1.98
C VAL A 49 -1.54 35.96 -0.60
N ASP A 50 -1.93 35.12 0.36
CA ASP A 50 -2.10 35.52 1.77
C ASP A 50 -0.76 36.00 2.38
N MET A 51 0.33 35.30 2.12
CA MET A 51 1.67 35.68 2.57
C MET A 51 2.09 37.00 1.94
N LEU A 52 1.92 37.17 0.63
CA LEU A 52 2.21 38.44 -0.05
C LEU A 52 1.41 39.60 0.55
N SER A 53 0.15 39.37 0.93
CA SER A 53 -0.71 40.39 1.54
C SER A 53 -0.24 40.80 2.95
N ARG A 54 0.20 39.85 3.77
CA ARG A 54 0.49 40.05 5.21
C ARG A 54 1.96 40.32 5.50
N ASP A 55 2.85 39.57 4.80
CA ASP A 55 4.30 39.64 4.98
C ASP A 55 5.04 39.56 3.65
N PRO A 56 5.10 40.67 2.89
CA PRO A 56 5.76 40.70 1.59
C PRO A 56 7.27 40.43 1.67
N ALA A 57 7.90 40.60 2.84
CA ALA A 57 9.33 40.32 2.99
C ALA A 57 9.59 38.81 3.05
N GLU A 58 8.78 38.07 3.81
CA GLU A 58 8.87 36.61 3.85
C GLU A 58 8.46 36.00 2.50
N PHE A 59 7.43 36.53 1.83
CA PHE A 59 7.09 36.12 0.47
C PHE A 59 8.27 36.32 -0.48
N ALA A 60 8.92 37.49 -0.44
CA ALA A 60 10.06 37.79 -1.30
C ALA A 60 11.22 36.81 -1.10
N LYS A 61 11.52 36.50 0.17
CA LYS A 61 12.54 35.52 0.55
C LYS A 61 12.21 34.12 0.03
N ARG A 62 10.96 33.68 0.15
CA ARG A 62 10.50 32.34 -0.25
C ARG A 62 10.49 32.17 -1.77
N ILE A 63 10.00 33.16 -2.50
CA ILE A 63 9.85 33.12 -3.96
C ILE A 63 11.15 33.56 -4.68
N GLY A 64 12.08 34.16 -3.96
CA GLY A 64 13.34 34.63 -4.55
C GLY A 64 13.22 35.91 -5.37
N VAL A 65 12.22 36.78 -5.06
CA VAL A 65 12.02 38.05 -5.71
C VAL A 65 12.57 39.21 -4.86
N PRO A 66 12.91 40.38 -5.46
CA PRO A 66 13.32 41.55 -4.70
C PRO A 66 12.22 42.00 -3.73
N VAL A 67 12.58 42.24 -2.47
CA VAL A 67 11.64 42.68 -1.41
C VAL A 67 10.85 43.93 -1.83
N LYS A 68 11.50 44.85 -2.53
CA LYS A 68 10.85 46.06 -3.03
C LYS A 68 9.70 45.77 -3.99
N GLU A 69 9.84 44.78 -4.85
CA GLU A 69 8.83 44.34 -5.80
C GLU A 69 7.67 43.66 -5.07
N ALA A 70 7.96 42.81 -4.09
CA ALA A 70 6.95 42.16 -3.27
C ALA A 70 6.12 43.19 -2.46
N ILE A 71 6.75 44.22 -1.89
CA ILE A 71 6.05 45.31 -1.20
C ILE A 71 5.14 46.08 -2.15
N ALA A 72 5.60 46.40 -3.37
CA ALA A 72 4.78 47.09 -4.36
C ALA A 72 3.60 46.23 -4.82
N ALA A 73 3.82 44.93 -5.07
CA ALA A 73 2.78 43.97 -5.42
C ALA A 73 1.74 43.81 -4.28
N SER A 74 2.20 43.71 -3.03
CA SER A 74 1.34 43.67 -1.82
C SER A 74 0.47 44.89 -1.70
N ALA A 75 1.03 46.08 -1.87
CA ALA A 75 0.28 47.33 -1.81
C ALA A 75 -0.79 47.42 -2.90
N SER A 76 -0.44 47.04 -4.14
CA SER A 76 -1.38 46.98 -5.28
C SER A 76 -2.50 45.97 -5.03
N MET A 77 -2.17 44.77 -4.53
CA MET A 77 -3.12 43.73 -4.24
C MET A 77 -4.08 44.10 -3.10
N ASN A 78 -3.58 44.74 -2.03
CA ASN A 78 -4.40 45.14 -0.89
C ASN A 78 -5.34 46.31 -1.23
N ALA A 79 -4.98 47.15 -2.22
CA ALA A 79 -5.82 48.18 -2.77
C ALA A 79 -6.82 47.68 -3.85
N GLY A 80 -6.64 46.43 -4.33
CA GLY A 80 -7.39 45.86 -5.44
C GLY A 80 -8.73 45.24 -5.03
N THR A 81 -9.56 45.00 -6.07
CA THR A 81 -10.84 44.32 -5.94
C THR A 81 -10.68 42.80 -5.80
N VAL A 82 -11.76 42.09 -5.42
CA VAL A 82 -11.76 40.61 -5.36
C VAL A 82 -11.40 40.00 -6.72
N ALA A 83 -11.92 40.57 -7.83
CA ALA A 83 -11.61 40.08 -9.18
C ALA A 83 -10.10 40.18 -9.51
N GLN A 84 -9.43 41.25 -9.09
CA GLN A 84 -7.99 41.39 -9.29
C GLN A 84 -7.16 40.38 -8.46
N ARG A 85 -7.65 39.96 -7.29
CA ARG A 85 -7.02 38.89 -6.51
C ARG A 85 -7.19 37.53 -7.18
N GLU A 86 -8.36 37.25 -7.73
CA GLU A 86 -8.62 36.01 -8.51
C GLU A 86 -7.77 35.95 -9.79
N GLU A 87 -7.58 37.10 -10.46
CA GLU A 87 -6.69 37.18 -11.62
C GLU A 87 -5.22 36.92 -11.23
N LEU A 88 -4.78 37.45 -10.09
CA LEU A 88 -3.43 37.17 -9.56
C LEU A 88 -3.26 35.70 -9.20
N LEU A 89 -4.26 35.08 -8.57
CA LEU A 89 -4.25 33.64 -8.29
C LEU A 89 -4.13 32.82 -9.57
N ALA A 90 -4.93 33.13 -10.59
CA ALA A 90 -4.86 32.48 -11.89
C ALA A 90 -3.48 32.65 -12.55
N LEU A 91 -2.88 33.82 -12.41
CA LEU A 91 -1.52 34.09 -12.90
C LEU A 91 -0.48 33.25 -12.15
N LEU A 92 -0.55 33.18 -10.81
CA LEU A 92 0.39 32.41 -9.98
C LEU A 92 0.32 30.89 -10.23
N THR A 93 -0.78 30.40 -10.76
CA THR A 93 -0.96 28.99 -11.17
C THR A 93 -0.68 28.74 -12.65
N SER A 94 -0.25 29.78 -13.38
CA SER A 94 0.02 29.70 -14.83
C SER A 94 1.51 29.41 -15.12
N SER A 95 1.78 28.83 -16.28
CA SER A 95 3.14 28.61 -16.80
C SER A 95 3.96 29.90 -16.96
N VAL A 96 3.31 31.04 -17.09
CA VAL A 96 3.99 32.35 -17.23
C VAL A 96 4.78 32.70 -15.96
N VAL A 97 4.30 32.33 -14.78
CA VAL A 97 5.04 32.58 -13.52
C VAL A 97 6.28 31.71 -13.44
N GLU A 98 6.20 30.45 -13.89
CA GLU A 98 7.33 29.54 -13.94
C GLU A 98 8.44 30.00 -14.88
N ASP A 99 8.07 30.57 -16.03
CA ASP A 99 9.04 31.15 -16.97
C ASP A 99 9.73 32.42 -16.39
N THR A 100 9.00 33.14 -15.53
CA THR A 100 9.52 34.35 -14.88
C THR A 100 10.36 34.03 -13.63
N TYR A 101 9.98 32.95 -12.92
CA TYR A 101 10.63 32.54 -11.67
C TYR A 101 11.11 31.08 -11.75
N PRO A 102 12.30 30.83 -12.32
CA PRO A 102 12.84 29.48 -12.56
C PRO A 102 12.91 28.58 -11.31
N GLN A 103 13.00 29.17 -10.11
CA GLN A 103 13.00 28.41 -8.85
C GLN A 103 11.67 27.70 -8.59
N LEU A 104 10.52 28.29 -8.95
CA LEU A 104 9.20 27.63 -8.81
C LEU A 104 9.09 26.43 -9.76
N LYS A 105 9.63 26.58 -10.97
CA LYS A 105 9.72 25.44 -11.89
C LYS A 105 10.62 24.34 -11.34
N ALA A 106 11.78 24.69 -10.79
CA ALA A 106 12.69 23.71 -10.20
C ALA A 106 12.06 22.97 -9.02
N GLU A 107 11.30 23.66 -8.16
CA GLU A 107 10.56 23.03 -7.05
C GLU A 107 9.50 22.06 -7.57
N ARG A 108 8.71 22.46 -8.56
CA ARG A 108 7.72 21.55 -9.18
C ARG A 108 8.37 20.33 -9.82
N ASP A 109 9.43 20.53 -10.60
CA ASP A 109 10.14 19.45 -11.28
C ASP A 109 10.76 18.49 -10.24
N ALA A 110 11.25 18.98 -9.11
CA ALA A 110 11.73 18.16 -8.00
C ALA A 110 10.59 17.32 -7.38
N LEU A 111 9.41 17.91 -7.17
CA LEU A 111 8.23 17.20 -6.67
C LEU A 111 7.76 16.09 -7.62
N GLU A 112 7.78 16.34 -8.93
CA GLU A 112 7.43 15.31 -9.93
C GLU A 112 8.45 14.16 -9.96
N ILE A 113 9.75 14.45 -9.82
CA ILE A 113 10.80 13.42 -9.70
C ILE A 113 10.59 12.60 -8.43
N GLU A 114 10.29 13.25 -7.31
CA GLU A 114 10.06 12.58 -6.04
C GLU A 114 8.81 11.69 -6.08
N LYS A 115 7.71 12.19 -6.65
CA LYS A 115 6.51 11.43 -6.94
C LYS A 115 6.82 10.18 -7.77
N ALA A 116 7.52 10.36 -8.90
CA ALA A 116 7.89 9.24 -9.76
C ALA A 116 8.75 8.19 -9.02
N THR A 117 9.66 8.66 -8.16
CA THR A 117 10.50 7.79 -7.33
C THR A 117 9.68 6.99 -6.34
N LEU A 118 8.73 7.63 -5.63
CA LEU A 118 7.84 6.96 -4.68
C LEU A 118 6.94 5.93 -5.37
N VAL A 119 6.36 6.29 -6.52
CA VAL A 119 5.54 5.36 -7.33
C VAL A 119 6.37 4.15 -7.76
N ALA A 120 7.60 4.36 -8.24
CA ALA A 120 8.48 3.27 -8.65
C ALA A 120 8.87 2.37 -7.46
N GLN A 121 9.23 2.94 -6.31
CA GLN A 121 9.54 2.19 -5.10
C GLN A 121 8.35 1.35 -4.64
N PHE A 122 7.16 1.92 -4.70
CA PHE A 122 5.95 1.24 -4.30
C PHE A 122 5.59 0.09 -5.26
N ARG A 123 5.62 0.31 -6.57
CA ARG A 123 5.38 -0.73 -7.58
C ARG A 123 6.36 -1.89 -7.48
N ASN A 124 7.58 -1.61 -7.04
CA ASN A 124 8.62 -2.61 -6.80
C ASN A 124 8.54 -3.24 -5.40
N SER A 125 7.55 -2.92 -4.59
CA SER A 125 7.35 -3.56 -3.30
C SER A 125 6.88 -5.00 -3.47
N GLY A 126 7.25 -5.85 -2.51
CA GLY A 126 6.73 -7.19 -2.38
C GLY A 126 5.62 -7.23 -1.32
N ILE A 127 4.51 -7.91 -1.61
CA ILE A 127 3.40 -8.08 -0.67
C ILE A 127 3.12 -9.56 -0.50
N PHE A 128 3.15 -10.02 0.76
CA PHE A 128 2.64 -11.33 1.15
C PHE A 128 1.34 -11.13 1.92
N CYS A 129 0.28 -11.82 1.48
CA CYS A 129 -1.04 -11.76 2.09
C CYS A 129 -1.38 -13.08 2.78
N ALA A 130 -1.96 -12.99 3.97
CA ALA A 130 -2.53 -14.09 4.72
C ALA A 130 -3.88 -13.67 5.30
N THR A 131 -4.63 -14.60 5.88
CA THR A 131 -5.90 -14.34 6.57
C THR A 131 -5.86 -14.86 8.00
N ARG A 132 -6.66 -14.28 8.88
CA ARG A 132 -6.87 -14.81 10.24
C ARG A 132 -7.91 -15.93 10.29
N SER A 133 -8.71 -16.09 9.22
CA SER A 133 -9.82 -17.04 9.18
C SER A 133 -9.53 -18.21 8.26
N ASN A 134 -9.73 -19.43 8.75
CA ASN A 134 -9.69 -20.66 7.97
C ASN A 134 -11.08 -21.11 7.47
N SER A 135 -12.17 -20.44 7.88
CA SER A 135 -13.54 -20.92 7.68
C SER A 135 -14.40 -20.08 6.75
N ASN A 136 -13.90 -18.94 6.29
CA ASN A 136 -14.64 -18.04 5.41
C ASN A 136 -14.92 -18.66 4.04
N LEU A 137 -16.19 -18.83 3.67
CA LEU A 137 -16.61 -19.49 2.42
C LEU A 137 -16.16 -18.75 1.17
N LEU A 138 -16.12 -17.41 1.18
CA LEU A 138 -15.68 -16.61 0.06
C LEU A 138 -14.18 -16.79 -0.17
N MET A 139 -13.37 -16.81 0.89
CA MET A 139 -11.94 -17.07 0.82
C MET A 139 -11.64 -18.44 0.22
N TRP A 140 -12.37 -19.48 0.62
CA TRP A 140 -12.26 -20.80 0.03
C TRP A 140 -12.65 -20.83 -1.44
N SER A 141 -13.64 -20.05 -1.84
CA SER A 141 -14.09 -19.96 -3.23
C SER A 141 -13.06 -19.22 -4.11
N HIS A 142 -12.53 -18.11 -3.63
CA HIS A 142 -11.62 -17.25 -4.41
C HIS A 142 -10.17 -17.78 -4.44
N TYR A 143 -9.64 -18.20 -3.27
CA TYR A 143 -8.21 -18.50 -3.13
C TYR A 143 -7.85 -19.97 -2.99
N ALA A 144 -8.84 -20.84 -2.77
CA ALA A 144 -8.62 -22.28 -2.66
C ALA A 144 -9.27 -23.08 -3.80
N ASP A 145 -9.18 -22.57 -5.02
CA ASP A 145 -9.68 -23.22 -6.24
C ASP A 145 -11.12 -23.76 -6.10
N ALA A 146 -12.05 -22.88 -5.68
CA ALA A 146 -13.45 -23.24 -5.44
C ALA A 146 -13.59 -24.50 -4.54
N HIS A 147 -12.90 -24.49 -3.39
CA HIS A 147 -12.85 -25.58 -2.40
C HIS A 147 -12.13 -26.87 -2.86
N ARG A 148 -11.43 -26.87 -4.01
CA ARG A 148 -10.58 -28.00 -4.45
C ARG A 148 -9.15 -27.91 -3.95
N GLY A 149 -8.74 -26.73 -3.47
CA GLY A 149 -7.42 -26.44 -2.94
C GLY A 149 -7.27 -26.77 -1.46
N VAL A 150 -6.27 -26.13 -0.86
CA VAL A 150 -5.93 -26.26 0.57
C VAL A 150 -5.68 -24.88 1.18
N VAL A 151 -5.75 -24.82 2.49
CA VAL A 151 -5.31 -23.67 3.29
C VAL A 151 -4.21 -24.12 4.23
N PHE A 152 -3.12 -23.36 4.28
CA PHE A 152 -2.00 -23.58 5.19
C PHE A 152 -2.15 -22.69 6.42
N GLY A 153 -2.05 -23.28 7.61
CA GLY A 153 -1.98 -22.55 8.87
C GLY A 153 -0.54 -22.44 9.34
N PHE A 154 -0.06 -21.22 9.49
CA PHE A 154 1.29 -20.93 9.94
C PHE A 154 1.28 -20.44 11.39
N GLN A 155 2.24 -20.91 12.18
CA GLN A 155 2.57 -20.43 13.51
C GLN A 155 3.94 -19.74 13.43
N PRO A 156 4.01 -18.39 13.36
CA PRO A 156 5.28 -17.67 13.29
C PRO A 156 6.20 -17.99 14.50
N ASP A 157 7.49 -18.17 14.24
CA ASP A 157 8.50 -18.45 15.27
C ASP A 157 9.46 -17.27 15.41
N ALA A 158 9.21 -16.41 16.40
CA ALA A 158 10.02 -15.23 16.68
C ALA A 158 11.48 -15.56 17.05
N ALA A 159 11.74 -16.76 17.61
CA ALA A 159 13.09 -17.18 17.96
C ALA A 159 13.95 -17.52 16.73
N ARG A 160 13.32 -17.65 15.55
CA ARG A 160 13.98 -18.00 14.28
C ARG A 160 14.04 -16.84 13.28
N ASP A 161 13.74 -15.62 13.71
CA ASP A 161 13.73 -14.44 12.85
C ASP A 161 12.84 -14.62 11.60
N SER A 162 11.66 -15.19 11.81
CA SER A 162 10.71 -15.46 10.73
C SER A 162 10.10 -14.18 10.16
N PHE A 163 10.07 -14.07 8.83
CA PHE A 163 9.38 -12.95 8.17
C PHE A 163 7.86 -12.94 8.46
N LEU A 164 7.25 -14.06 8.82
CA LEU A 164 5.86 -14.16 9.22
C LEU A 164 5.56 -13.40 10.52
N CYS A 165 6.57 -13.09 11.34
CA CYS A 165 6.43 -12.22 12.49
C CYS A 165 6.18 -10.74 12.12
N LEU A 166 6.41 -10.37 10.87
CA LEU A 166 6.16 -9.02 10.34
C LEU A 166 4.71 -8.82 9.84
N LEU A 167 3.86 -9.85 9.95
CA LEU A 167 2.46 -9.78 9.52
C LEU A 167 1.70 -8.70 10.31
N GLU A 168 1.15 -7.74 9.60
CA GLU A 168 0.33 -6.65 10.13
C GLU A 168 -1.11 -6.78 9.64
N SER A 169 -2.08 -6.37 10.48
CA SER A 169 -3.50 -6.36 10.09
C SER A 169 -3.78 -5.26 9.08
N VAL A 170 -4.51 -5.59 8.02
CA VAL A 170 -5.08 -4.62 7.11
C VAL A 170 -6.16 -3.81 7.83
N THR A 171 -6.14 -2.50 7.61
CA THR A 171 -7.20 -1.58 8.03
C THR A 171 -8.22 -1.42 6.91
N TYR A 172 -9.49 -1.63 7.23
CA TYR A 172 -10.55 -1.48 6.24
C TYR A 172 -11.19 -0.09 6.33
N SER A 173 -11.27 0.60 5.19
CA SER A 173 -11.78 1.97 5.09
C SER A 173 -12.44 2.21 3.73
N ASP A 174 -13.52 2.99 3.71
CA ASP A 174 -14.14 3.48 2.47
C ASP A 174 -13.46 4.77 1.96
N VAL A 175 -12.54 5.30 2.75
CA VAL A 175 -11.76 6.49 2.39
C VAL A 175 -10.33 6.05 2.08
N ARG A 176 -9.88 6.35 0.87
CA ARG A 176 -8.51 6.07 0.44
C ARG A 176 -7.51 6.98 1.16
N PRO A 177 -6.30 6.48 1.45
CA PRO A 177 -5.22 7.31 1.97
C PRO A 177 -4.91 8.47 1.02
N SER A 178 -4.49 9.60 1.58
CA SER A 178 -4.06 10.77 0.83
C SER A 178 -2.58 11.01 1.04
N PHE A 179 -1.83 11.22 -0.03
CA PHE A 179 -0.40 11.51 0.04
C PHE A 179 -0.12 12.82 0.78
N TYR A 180 -0.90 13.85 0.50
CA TYR A 180 -0.61 15.19 0.98
C TYR A 180 -1.09 15.51 2.39
N LYS A 181 -1.99 14.71 3.00
CA LYS A 181 -2.45 14.97 4.36
C LYS A 181 -1.35 14.92 5.42
N PRO A 182 -0.42 13.93 5.41
CA PRO A 182 0.68 13.89 6.36
C PRO A 182 1.84 14.82 6.00
N PHE A 183 1.97 15.22 4.72
CA PHE A 183 3.09 16.01 4.24
C PHE A 183 2.61 17.22 3.45
N ASP A 184 3.05 18.40 3.84
CA ASP A 184 2.81 19.62 3.09
C ASP A 184 4.12 20.12 2.47
N PRO A 185 4.42 19.76 1.21
CA PRO A 185 5.66 20.16 0.57
C PRO A 185 5.81 21.68 0.38
N LEU A 186 4.72 22.43 0.56
CA LEU A 186 4.73 23.90 0.49
C LEU A 186 5.01 24.55 1.84
N VAL A 187 4.86 23.81 2.94
CA VAL A 187 5.04 24.29 4.31
C VAL A 187 6.28 23.66 4.97
N GLY A 188 6.80 22.57 4.44
CA GLY A 188 7.95 21.88 5.00
C GLY A 188 8.61 20.89 4.05
N ASP A 189 9.80 20.44 4.41
CA ASP A 189 10.53 19.43 3.67
C ASP A 189 9.82 18.07 3.75
N MET A 190 9.88 17.29 2.68
CA MET A 190 9.46 15.90 2.70
C MET A 190 10.24 15.13 3.78
N PRO A 191 9.57 14.31 4.58
CA PRO A 191 10.26 13.51 5.58
C PRO A 191 11.29 12.58 4.93
N ALA A 192 12.44 12.42 5.59
CA ALA A 192 13.44 11.47 5.11
C ALA A 192 12.81 10.08 4.88
N PRO A 193 13.21 9.34 3.82
CA PRO A 193 12.64 8.03 3.48
C PRO A 193 12.65 7.02 4.65
N THR A 194 13.61 7.17 5.56
CA THR A 194 13.76 6.34 6.76
C THR A 194 13.01 6.86 7.98
N SER A 195 12.33 8.01 7.89
CA SER A 195 11.61 8.61 9.01
C SER A 195 10.39 7.76 9.41
N GLU A 196 9.94 7.90 10.65
CA GLU A 196 8.72 7.26 11.14
C GLU A 196 7.49 7.75 10.35
N ALA A 197 7.45 9.04 10.00
CA ALA A 197 6.38 9.63 9.21
C ALA A 197 6.29 8.99 7.82
N MET A 198 7.41 8.77 7.12
CA MET A 198 7.44 8.12 5.82
C MET A 198 7.03 6.64 5.94
N ARG A 199 7.50 5.94 6.97
CA ARG A 199 7.07 4.54 7.22
C ARG A 199 5.56 4.46 7.49
N ALA A 200 5.02 5.36 8.32
CA ALA A 200 3.59 5.41 8.60
C ALA A 200 2.78 5.70 7.32
N PHE A 201 3.27 6.60 6.48
CA PHE A 201 2.67 6.90 5.19
C PHE A 201 2.70 5.68 4.26
N THR A 202 3.86 5.04 4.07
CA THR A 202 3.97 3.83 3.24
C THR A 202 3.03 2.72 3.73
N ARG A 203 2.93 2.53 5.04
CA ARG A 203 1.98 1.58 5.63
C ARG A 203 0.53 1.94 5.31
N SER A 204 0.15 3.22 5.39
CA SER A 204 -1.22 3.63 5.05
C SER A 204 -1.61 3.30 3.60
N LEU A 205 -0.65 3.30 2.69
CA LEU A 205 -0.89 2.94 1.28
C LEU A 205 -0.98 1.42 1.07
N THR A 206 -0.29 0.63 1.88
CA THR A 206 -0.12 -0.82 1.65
C THR A 206 -1.01 -1.69 2.52
N VAL A 207 -1.47 -1.17 3.67
CA VAL A 207 -2.28 -1.92 4.64
C VAL A 207 -3.68 -1.32 4.83
N VAL A 208 -4.15 -0.51 3.88
CA VAL A 208 -5.53 -0.02 3.84
C VAL A 208 -6.23 -0.62 2.64
N LYS A 209 -7.42 -1.17 2.84
CA LYS A 209 -8.25 -1.82 1.80
C LYS A 209 -9.71 -1.41 1.97
N SER A 210 -10.50 -1.48 0.89
CA SER A 210 -11.94 -1.18 0.95
C SER A 210 -12.67 -2.07 1.96
N THR A 211 -13.65 -1.51 2.67
CA THR A 211 -14.51 -2.25 3.61
C THR A 211 -15.23 -3.43 2.98
N GLN A 212 -15.43 -3.43 1.66
CA GLN A 212 -16.00 -4.55 0.92
C GLN A 212 -15.18 -5.84 1.04
N TRP A 213 -13.88 -5.73 1.32
CA TRP A 213 -12.95 -6.85 1.50
C TRP A 213 -12.74 -7.23 2.97
N ALA A 214 -13.46 -6.61 3.92
CA ALA A 214 -13.27 -6.86 5.35
C ALA A 214 -13.47 -8.33 5.75
N TYR A 215 -14.22 -9.09 4.96
CA TYR A 215 -14.41 -10.53 5.18
C TYR A 215 -13.13 -11.36 5.03
N GLU A 216 -12.09 -10.81 4.41
CA GLU A 216 -10.80 -11.49 4.26
C GLU A 216 -10.00 -11.54 5.56
N GLU A 217 -10.28 -10.66 6.53
CA GLU A 217 -9.51 -10.55 7.79
C GLU A 217 -8.00 -10.58 7.53
N GLU A 218 -7.58 -9.76 6.56
CA GLU A 218 -6.27 -9.87 5.93
C GLU A 218 -5.13 -9.42 6.83
N LEU A 219 -4.02 -10.11 6.70
CA LEU A 219 -2.71 -9.77 7.25
C LEU A 219 -1.73 -9.59 6.10
N ARG A 220 -0.82 -8.62 6.21
CA ARG A 220 0.22 -8.36 5.19
C ARG A 220 1.61 -8.27 5.78
N VAL A 221 2.58 -8.75 5.00
CA VAL A 221 3.98 -8.31 5.09
C VAL A 221 4.27 -7.51 3.84
N VAL A 222 4.79 -6.30 4.01
CA VAL A 222 5.19 -5.42 2.91
C VAL A 222 6.69 -5.20 2.96
N ILE A 223 7.36 -5.49 1.85
CA ILE A 223 8.82 -5.37 1.72
C ILE A 223 9.11 -4.32 0.63
N PRO A 224 9.50 -3.10 0.99
CA PRO A 224 9.78 -2.04 0.01
C PRO A 224 10.89 -2.43 -0.96
N SER A 225 10.72 -2.09 -2.25
CA SER A 225 11.72 -2.25 -3.32
C SER A 225 12.29 -3.67 -3.46
N TYR A 226 11.48 -4.70 -3.18
CA TYR A 226 11.94 -6.10 -3.11
C TYR A 226 11.73 -6.89 -4.41
N VAL A 227 10.74 -6.53 -5.23
CA VAL A 227 10.36 -7.26 -6.45
C VAL A 227 10.33 -6.32 -7.65
N PRO A 228 11.48 -5.96 -8.24
CA PRO A 228 11.52 -5.07 -9.40
C PRO A 228 10.64 -5.56 -10.55
N GLU A 229 10.03 -4.63 -11.28
CA GLU A 229 9.21 -4.95 -12.45
C GLU A 229 10.05 -5.70 -13.51
N GLY A 230 9.43 -6.68 -14.16
CA GLY A 230 10.10 -7.52 -15.17
C GLY A 230 11.03 -8.60 -14.61
N GLN A 231 11.23 -8.67 -13.29
CA GLN A 231 12.01 -9.73 -12.67
C GLN A 231 11.12 -10.97 -12.37
N PRO A 232 11.72 -12.17 -12.22
CA PRO A 232 11.01 -13.38 -11.82
C PRO A 232 10.30 -13.22 -10.47
N ASP A 233 9.33 -14.09 -10.21
CA ASP A 233 8.68 -14.20 -8.90
C ASP A 233 9.70 -14.40 -7.79
N VAL A 234 9.47 -13.73 -6.66
CA VAL A 234 10.28 -13.84 -5.46
C VAL A 234 9.60 -14.76 -4.46
N PHE A 235 10.39 -15.62 -3.87
CA PHE A 235 9.95 -16.59 -2.87
C PHE A 235 10.78 -16.46 -1.61
N ILE A 236 10.12 -16.33 -0.45
CA ILE A 236 10.78 -16.26 0.86
C ILE A 236 10.63 -17.60 1.57
N PRO A 237 11.71 -18.16 2.13
CA PRO A 237 11.65 -19.40 2.88
C PRO A 237 10.93 -19.23 4.23
N TYR A 238 10.23 -20.29 4.67
CA TYR A 238 9.69 -20.43 6.00
C TYR A 238 10.29 -21.65 6.70
N HIS A 239 10.26 -21.67 8.02
CA HIS A 239 10.76 -22.82 8.80
C HIS A 239 9.73 -23.96 8.81
N ALA A 240 10.21 -25.20 8.68
CA ALA A 240 9.33 -26.37 8.62
C ALA A 240 8.34 -26.45 9.80
N THR A 241 8.79 -26.08 10.99
CA THR A 241 7.97 -26.06 12.22
C THR A 241 6.88 -25.00 12.22
N GLU A 242 6.98 -23.98 11.38
CA GLU A 242 5.96 -22.93 11.25
C GLU A 242 4.72 -23.40 10.48
N LEU A 243 4.83 -24.42 9.63
CA LEU A 243 3.67 -25.08 9.05
C LEU A 243 2.96 -25.91 10.13
N ALA A 244 2.08 -25.28 10.90
CA ALA A 244 1.39 -25.87 12.03
C ALA A 244 0.14 -26.66 11.62
N GLU A 245 -0.53 -26.19 10.55
CA GLU A 245 -1.83 -26.74 10.14
C GLU A 245 -1.95 -26.84 8.61
N LEU A 246 -2.68 -27.87 8.16
CA LEU A 246 -3.07 -28.06 6.75
C LEU A 246 -4.56 -28.36 6.69
N TYR A 247 -5.33 -27.52 6.02
CA TYR A 247 -6.75 -27.70 5.82
C TYR A 247 -7.02 -28.11 4.36
N LEU A 248 -7.60 -29.28 4.18
CA LEU A 248 -7.98 -29.84 2.88
C LEU A 248 -9.39 -29.39 2.52
N GLY A 249 -9.60 -28.86 1.33
CA GLY A 249 -10.88 -28.35 0.85
C GLY A 249 -11.94 -29.44 0.70
N LEU A 250 -13.22 -29.05 0.69
CA LEU A 250 -14.38 -29.95 0.52
C LEU A 250 -14.28 -30.86 -0.70
N ARG A 251 -13.68 -30.35 -1.79
CA ARG A 251 -13.64 -30.98 -3.13
C ARG A 251 -12.24 -31.44 -3.52
N VAL A 252 -11.31 -31.56 -2.57
CA VAL A 252 -9.96 -32.04 -2.86
C VAL A 252 -10.02 -33.49 -3.37
N GLY A 253 -9.32 -33.79 -4.47
CA GLY A 253 -9.26 -35.15 -5.02
C GLY A 253 -8.47 -36.11 -4.12
N ALA A 254 -8.86 -37.39 -4.06
CA ALA A 254 -8.25 -38.39 -3.19
C ALA A 254 -6.72 -38.51 -3.39
N GLY A 255 -6.24 -38.58 -4.65
CA GLY A 255 -4.82 -38.67 -4.95
C GLY A 255 -4.00 -37.46 -4.54
N ASP A 256 -4.59 -36.26 -4.70
CA ASP A 256 -3.97 -35.01 -4.23
C ASP A 256 -3.92 -34.94 -2.70
N ARG A 257 -5.02 -35.33 -2.06
CA ARG A 257 -5.14 -35.39 -0.60
C ARG A 257 -4.03 -36.23 0.01
N ASP A 258 -3.91 -37.50 -0.40
CA ASP A 258 -2.98 -38.45 0.20
C ASP A 258 -1.51 -38.01 0.00
N GLY A 259 -1.20 -37.47 -1.19
CA GLY A 259 0.13 -36.91 -1.47
C GLY A 259 0.47 -35.69 -0.64
N LEU A 260 -0.48 -34.78 -0.42
CA LEU A 260 -0.26 -33.58 0.40
C LEU A 260 -0.14 -33.92 1.89
N VAL A 261 -0.96 -34.85 2.39
CA VAL A 261 -0.87 -35.36 3.77
C VAL A 261 0.50 -35.95 4.03
N ALA A 262 0.96 -36.83 3.13
CA ALA A 262 2.28 -37.45 3.26
C ALA A 262 3.42 -36.40 3.23
N SER A 263 3.36 -35.46 2.31
CA SER A 263 4.38 -34.40 2.18
C SER A 263 4.39 -33.46 3.38
N ALA A 264 3.23 -33.04 3.89
CA ALA A 264 3.14 -32.17 5.05
C ALA A 264 3.70 -32.83 6.32
N ARG A 265 3.39 -34.11 6.54
CA ARG A 265 3.94 -34.89 7.67
C ARG A 265 5.44 -35.14 7.55
N ALA A 266 5.94 -35.34 6.33
CA ALA A 266 7.38 -35.47 6.10
C ALA A 266 8.11 -34.16 6.39
N LEU A 267 7.48 -33.01 6.11
CA LEU A 267 8.03 -31.69 6.40
C LEU A 267 7.99 -31.37 7.90
N ASN A 268 6.83 -31.51 8.53
CA ASN A 268 6.63 -31.32 9.96
C ASN A 268 5.78 -32.46 10.54
N LYS A 269 6.40 -33.31 11.36
CA LYS A 269 5.71 -34.45 11.98
C LYS A 269 4.55 -34.05 12.91
N ASP A 270 4.60 -32.85 13.44
CA ASP A 270 3.62 -32.32 14.39
C ASP A 270 2.49 -31.51 13.70
N VAL A 271 2.51 -31.39 12.37
CA VAL A 271 1.47 -30.67 11.60
C VAL A 271 0.08 -31.27 11.84
N ALA A 272 -0.86 -30.43 12.22
CA ALA A 272 -2.26 -30.83 12.35
C ALA A 272 -2.94 -30.77 10.99
N ILE A 273 -3.60 -31.85 10.58
CA ILE A 273 -4.23 -31.95 9.26
C ILE A 273 -5.74 -32.09 9.42
N PHE A 274 -6.48 -31.31 8.66
CA PHE A 274 -7.93 -31.24 8.76
C PHE A 274 -8.60 -31.42 7.39
N GLN A 275 -9.74 -32.10 7.37
CA GLN A 275 -10.63 -32.19 6.21
C GLN A 275 -11.82 -31.25 6.43
N ALA A 276 -12.06 -30.33 5.51
CA ALA A 276 -13.24 -29.51 5.51
C ALA A 276 -14.51 -30.34 5.26
N ARG A 277 -15.57 -30.05 6.00
CA ARG A 277 -16.90 -30.65 5.88
C ARG A 277 -17.95 -29.54 5.85
N MET A 278 -19.07 -29.80 5.18
CA MET A 278 -20.24 -28.92 5.31
C MET A 278 -20.88 -29.13 6.69
N THR A 279 -21.19 -28.04 7.37
CA THR A 279 -21.93 -28.10 8.63
C THR A 279 -23.41 -28.34 8.33
N PRO A 280 -24.04 -29.42 8.83
CA PRO A 280 -25.45 -29.68 8.59
C PRO A 280 -26.33 -28.51 9.08
N GLY A 281 -27.23 -28.05 8.22
CA GLY A 281 -28.18 -26.99 8.55
C GLY A 281 -27.61 -25.57 8.59
N ALA A 282 -26.33 -25.37 8.23
CA ALA A 282 -25.70 -24.05 8.22
C ALA A 282 -24.85 -23.81 6.97
N TYR A 283 -24.73 -22.54 6.55
CA TYR A 283 -23.75 -22.13 5.55
C TYR A 283 -22.37 -21.93 6.21
N ALA A 284 -21.78 -23.03 6.66
CA ALA A 284 -20.51 -23.02 7.38
C ALA A 284 -19.67 -24.25 7.09
N LEU A 285 -18.37 -24.14 7.30
CA LEU A 285 -17.44 -25.26 7.29
C LEU A 285 -17.15 -25.73 8.73
N SER A 286 -17.03 -27.04 8.88
CA SER A 286 -16.42 -27.68 10.03
C SER A 286 -15.15 -28.41 9.57
N PHE A 287 -14.24 -28.67 10.49
CA PHE A 287 -12.95 -29.27 10.18
C PHE A 287 -12.72 -30.52 11.03
N GLU A 288 -12.66 -31.65 10.33
CA GLU A 288 -12.41 -32.96 10.95
C GLU A 288 -10.92 -33.25 10.93
N ARG A 289 -10.31 -33.51 12.10
CA ARG A 289 -8.88 -33.82 12.17
C ARG A 289 -8.59 -35.20 11.62
N ILE A 290 -7.64 -35.27 10.67
CA ILE A 290 -7.12 -36.50 10.11
C ILE A 290 -5.97 -37.00 11.02
N ARG A 291 -6.10 -38.24 11.50
CA ARG A 291 -5.09 -38.91 12.33
C ARG A 291 -3.95 -39.49 11.50
#